data_2c1267e70af304bf6dc8259142eac249
#
_entry.id   2c1267e70af304bf6dc8259142eac249
#
_cell.length_a   1.000
_cell.length_b   1.000
_cell.length_c   1.000
_cell.angle_alpha   90.00
_cell.angle_beta   90.00
_cell.angle_gamma   90.00
#
_symmetry.space_group_name_H-M   'P 1'
#
loop_
_entity.id
_entity.type
_entity.pdbx_description
1 polymer ?
#
loop_
_entity_poly.entity_id
_entity_poly.type
_entity_poly.pdbx_seq_one_letter_code
_entity_poly.pdbx_strand_id
1 'polypeptide(L)'
;MFNSWGRDPIAELVRPIDVMGRKSELLLGRTEHAVREESTSVIRGIRHDGGSAPSVDDIRDALELAYPGLVFVGWSAATLHGIEYAEGHRPEIWLPSQVRRQGVVVRCGRLPPEDVVAVEGRVTTSVVRSAVDLARFAEGDEKIVGVDQFIRIDRQGRSLTTKPAILGYLDTHPRLYGANRVREVLDESSTGAHSPWETYSRLVVHRSGLDFFRPQQPVPGTPFHVDLGSARYRVAIEYDGGYHRSKEQQRIDIARWNAITDQRWTIIRVTSPMLLSGRAAFLDRVARELRARGWRGPSPTVPPLKLPTIHRLNTVMEDETAGQILHNGVQFG
;
A
#
# COMPACT_ATOMS: atom_id res chain seq x y z
N MET A 1 -29.03 -23.38 14.50
CA MET A 1 -29.10 -22.35 15.55
C MET A 1 -28.43 -21.11 14.99
N PHE A 2 -29.25 -20.20 14.52
CA PHE A 2 -28.77 -18.86 14.08
C PHE A 2 -28.55 -18.05 15.35
N ASN A 3 -27.29 -17.62 15.58
CA ASN A 3 -26.98 -16.74 16.69
C ASN A 3 -27.64 -15.39 16.48
N SER A 4 -28.42 -14.98 17.43
CA SER A 4 -28.94 -13.64 17.62
C SER A 4 -27.78 -12.67 17.83
N TRP A 5 -27.34 -12.00 16.76
CA TRP A 5 -26.61 -10.74 16.87
C TRP A 5 -27.63 -9.72 17.41
N GLY A 6 -27.42 -9.30 18.65
CA GLY A 6 -28.19 -8.20 19.24
C GLY A 6 -28.14 -6.97 18.34
N ARG A 7 -29.20 -6.17 18.38
CA ARG A 7 -29.42 -4.97 17.56
C ARG A 7 -28.13 -4.26 17.19
N ASP A 8 -27.89 -4.27 15.90
CA ASP A 8 -26.70 -3.79 15.23
C ASP A 8 -26.48 -2.31 15.54
N PRO A 9 -25.42 -1.89 16.24
CA PRO A 9 -25.11 -0.49 16.46
C PRO A 9 -24.73 0.23 15.14
N ILE A 10 -24.64 -0.50 14.02
CA ILE A 10 -24.29 0.00 12.70
C ILE A 10 -25.51 0.54 11.94
N ALA A 11 -26.74 0.29 12.39
CA ALA A 11 -27.98 0.70 11.70
C ALA A 11 -28.24 2.22 11.68
N GLU A 12 -27.46 3.05 12.40
CA GLU A 12 -27.68 4.49 12.49
C GLU A 12 -26.75 5.35 11.60
N LEU A 13 -25.83 4.75 10.84
CA LEU A 13 -24.93 5.49 9.95
C LEU A 13 -25.30 5.27 8.47
N VAL A 14 -26.49 5.71 8.08
CA VAL A 14 -26.90 5.73 6.67
C VAL A 14 -26.20 6.92 5.99
N ARG A 15 -25.19 6.62 5.14
CA ARG A 15 -24.69 7.61 4.17
C ARG A 15 -25.63 7.68 2.97
N PRO A 16 -25.79 8.85 2.31
CA PRO A 16 -26.43 8.91 1.00
C PRO A 16 -25.62 8.02 0.06
N ILE A 17 -26.24 7.04 -0.56
CA ILE A 17 -25.59 6.11 -1.50
C ILE A 17 -25.92 6.60 -2.91
N ASP A 18 -24.87 7.03 -3.65
CA ASP A 18 -24.99 7.39 -5.07
C ASP A 18 -25.02 6.15 -5.99
N VAL A 19 -25.02 4.96 -5.38
CA VAL A 19 -24.98 3.67 -6.07
C VAL A 19 -26.31 2.94 -5.90
N MET A 20 -26.96 2.62 -7.00
CA MET A 20 -28.24 1.91 -6.98
C MET A 20 -28.17 0.54 -7.64
N GLY A 21 -28.90 -0.41 -7.06
CA GLY A 21 -29.07 -1.72 -7.69
C GLY A 21 -29.87 -1.61 -8.98
N ARG A 22 -29.45 -2.28 -10.07
CA ARG A 22 -30.13 -2.29 -11.38
C ARG A 22 -31.64 -2.57 -11.27
N LYS A 23 -32.04 -3.47 -10.37
CA LYS A 23 -33.46 -3.78 -10.16
C LYS A 23 -34.24 -2.60 -9.57
N SER A 24 -33.60 -1.82 -8.70
CA SER A 24 -34.25 -0.62 -8.10
C SER A 24 -34.44 0.47 -9.13
N GLU A 25 -33.49 0.69 -10.05
CA GLU A 25 -33.60 1.67 -11.13
C GLU A 25 -34.70 1.31 -12.13
N LEU A 26 -34.83 0.02 -12.48
CA LEU A 26 -35.93 -0.45 -13.36
C LEU A 26 -37.30 -0.31 -12.68
N LEU A 27 -37.38 -0.47 -11.35
CA LEU A 27 -38.60 -0.23 -10.59
C LEU A 27 -38.98 1.25 -10.50
N LEU A 28 -38.02 2.16 -10.69
CA LEU A 28 -38.26 3.62 -10.80
C LEU A 28 -38.66 4.04 -12.21
N GLY A 29 -38.91 3.09 -13.13
CA GLY A 29 -39.43 3.34 -14.48
C GLY A 29 -38.36 3.70 -15.51
N ARG A 30 -37.07 3.57 -15.21
CA ARG A 30 -36.00 3.75 -16.21
C ARG A 30 -35.93 2.53 -17.14
N THR A 31 -35.73 2.74 -18.42
CA THR A 31 -35.50 1.65 -19.36
C THR A 31 -34.12 1.03 -19.23
N GLU A 32 -33.92 -0.23 -19.57
CA GLU A 32 -32.61 -0.87 -19.58
C GLU A 32 -31.57 -0.12 -20.42
N HIS A 33 -32.04 0.49 -21.54
CA HIS A 33 -31.20 1.29 -22.40
C HIS A 33 -30.72 2.57 -21.73
N ALA A 34 -31.61 3.33 -21.08
CA ALA A 34 -31.30 4.53 -20.35
C ALA A 34 -30.31 4.22 -19.19
N VAL A 35 -30.55 3.14 -18.42
CA VAL A 35 -29.65 2.70 -17.35
C VAL A 35 -28.26 2.38 -17.88
N ARG A 36 -28.11 1.78 -19.07
CA ARG A 36 -26.80 1.47 -19.65
C ARG A 36 -26.06 2.71 -20.15
N GLU A 37 -26.76 3.67 -20.74
CA GLU A 37 -26.19 4.88 -21.33
C GLU A 37 -25.79 5.91 -20.27
N GLU A 38 -26.59 6.02 -19.21
CA GLU A 38 -26.46 7.07 -18.20
C GLU A 38 -25.71 6.64 -16.94
N SER A 39 -25.33 5.37 -16.82
CA SER A 39 -24.64 4.86 -15.63
C SER A 39 -23.49 3.90 -15.96
N THR A 40 -22.47 3.90 -15.11
CA THR A 40 -21.30 3.02 -15.23
C THR A 40 -21.44 1.79 -14.32
N SER A 41 -21.09 0.60 -14.82
CA SER A 41 -21.10 -0.62 -14.01
C SER A 41 -19.96 -0.57 -12.98
N VAL A 42 -20.29 -0.69 -11.70
CA VAL A 42 -19.30 -0.78 -10.62
C VAL A 42 -18.96 -2.24 -10.34
N ILE A 43 -19.99 -3.02 -10.03
CA ILE A 43 -19.92 -4.48 -9.93
C ILE A 43 -21.16 -5.08 -10.58
N ARG A 44 -21.15 -6.39 -10.87
CA ARG A 44 -22.30 -7.04 -11.53
C ARG A 44 -23.59 -6.80 -10.74
N GLY A 45 -24.52 -6.09 -11.39
CA GLY A 45 -25.85 -5.77 -10.85
C GLY A 45 -25.95 -4.46 -10.09
N ILE A 46 -24.84 -3.73 -9.93
CA ILE A 46 -24.80 -2.42 -9.29
C ILE A 46 -24.08 -1.44 -10.19
N ARG A 47 -24.66 -0.27 -10.37
CA ARG A 47 -24.19 0.78 -11.26
C ARG A 47 -24.08 2.10 -10.50
N HIS A 48 -23.16 2.94 -10.94
CA HIS A 48 -22.97 4.31 -10.47
C HIS A 48 -23.64 5.25 -11.47
N ASP A 49 -24.40 6.20 -11.00
CA ASP A 49 -25.07 7.22 -11.83
C ASP A 49 -24.04 8.27 -12.25
N GLY A 50 -23.96 8.53 -13.56
CA GLY A 50 -23.00 9.47 -14.14
C GLY A 50 -21.95 8.82 -15.02
N GLY A 51 -21.46 9.58 -16.03
CA GLY A 51 -20.50 9.13 -17.04
C GLY A 51 -19.05 9.07 -16.58
N SER A 52 -18.74 9.31 -15.29
CA SER A 52 -17.39 9.23 -14.73
C SER A 52 -17.03 7.81 -14.28
N ALA A 53 -15.74 7.51 -14.21
CA ALA A 53 -15.28 6.27 -13.59
C ALA A 53 -15.68 6.24 -12.10
N PRO A 54 -16.14 5.08 -11.57
CA PRO A 54 -16.48 4.95 -10.15
C PRO A 54 -15.30 5.28 -9.25
N SER A 55 -15.54 6.05 -8.21
CA SER A 55 -14.56 6.32 -7.17
C SER A 55 -14.34 5.08 -6.29
N VAL A 56 -13.32 5.12 -5.44
CA VAL A 56 -13.07 4.07 -4.44
C VAL A 56 -14.27 3.92 -3.49
N ASP A 57 -14.91 5.03 -3.13
CA ASP A 57 -16.09 5.01 -2.26
C ASP A 57 -17.31 4.45 -2.97
N ASP A 58 -17.53 4.74 -4.25
CA ASP A 58 -18.60 4.11 -5.05
C ASP A 58 -18.44 2.59 -5.10
N ILE A 59 -17.19 2.11 -5.21
CA ILE A 59 -16.91 0.68 -5.19
C ILE A 59 -17.21 0.07 -3.83
N ARG A 60 -16.87 0.77 -2.73
CA ARG A 60 -17.17 0.32 -1.36
C ARG A 60 -18.68 0.28 -1.12
N ASP A 61 -19.41 1.32 -1.50
CA ASP A 61 -20.87 1.39 -1.36
C ASP A 61 -21.56 0.29 -2.18
N ALA A 62 -21.08 0.03 -3.39
CA ALA A 62 -21.57 -1.06 -4.22
C ALA A 62 -21.34 -2.43 -3.57
N LEU A 63 -20.20 -2.63 -2.92
CA LEU A 63 -19.91 -3.88 -2.22
C LEU A 63 -20.80 -4.05 -0.99
N GLU A 64 -20.99 -3.01 -0.18
CA GLU A 64 -21.88 -3.03 1.00
C GLU A 64 -23.34 -3.31 0.60
N LEU A 65 -23.79 -2.72 -0.50
CA LEU A 65 -25.13 -3.00 -1.06
C LEU A 65 -25.26 -4.45 -1.56
N ALA A 66 -24.21 -4.98 -2.20
CA ALA A 66 -24.23 -6.34 -2.74
C ALA A 66 -24.08 -7.44 -1.67
N TYR A 67 -23.39 -7.13 -0.59
CA TYR A 67 -23.00 -8.07 0.45
C TYR A 67 -23.25 -7.48 1.84
N PRO A 68 -24.50 -7.39 2.29
CA PRO A 68 -24.81 -6.94 3.64
C PRO A 68 -24.03 -7.75 4.69
N GLY A 69 -23.37 -7.06 5.62
CA GLY A 69 -22.55 -7.67 6.66
C GLY A 69 -21.15 -8.08 6.21
N LEU A 70 -20.65 -7.59 5.06
CA LEU A 70 -19.24 -7.71 4.71
C LEU A 70 -18.35 -6.99 5.71
N VAL A 71 -17.09 -7.43 5.80
CA VAL A 71 -16.02 -6.72 6.49
C VAL A 71 -14.92 -6.41 5.48
N PHE A 72 -14.48 -5.15 5.37
CA PHE A 72 -13.33 -4.80 4.55
C PHE A 72 -12.05 -5.34 5.20
N VAL A 73 -11.19 -5.99 4.41
CA VAL A 73 -9.96 -6.65 4.89
C VAL A 73 -8.78 -6.30 3.98
N GLY A 74 -7.58 -6.72 4.35
CA GLY A 74 -6.39 -6.57 3.52
C GLY A 74 -6.14 -5.13 3.06
N TRP A 75 -5.98 -4.91 1.75
CA TRP A 75 -5.74 -3.58 1.20
C TRP A 75 -6.94 -2.64 1.36
N SER A 76 -8.17 -3.15 1.30
CA SER A 76 -9.36 -2.32 1.56
C SER A 76 -9.40 -1.81 3.00
N ALA A 77 -9.02 -2.65 3.97
CA ALA A 77 -8.87 -2.22 5.36
C ALA A 77 -7.73 -1.21 5.51
N ALA A 78 -6.59 -1.43 4.84
CA ALA A 78 -5.45 -0.53 4.86
C ALA A 78 -5.83 0.89 4.38
N THR A 79 -6.62 1.00 3.31
CA THR A 79 -7.12 2.29 2.81
C THR A 79 -8.01 2.98 3.86
N LEU A 80 -8.93 2.25 4.50
CA LEU A 80 -9.78 2.78 5.56
C LEU A 80 -8.97 3.26 6.77
N HIS A 81 -7.82 2.64 7.04
CA HIS A 81 -6.88 3.09 8.07
C HIS A 81 -5.95 4.23 7.61
N GLY A 82 -6.20 4.85 6.45
CA GLY A 82 -5.46 6.01 5.96
C GLY A 82 -4.14 5.69 5.25
N ILE A 83 -3.98 4.48 4.73
CA ILE A 83 -2.84 4.11 3.89
C ILE A 83 -3.22 4.37 2.42
N GLU A 84 -2.92 5.57 1.91
CA GLU A 84 -3.27 6.03 0.56
C GLU A 84 -2.77 5.09 -0.55
N TYR A 85 -1.56 4.55 -0.40
CA TYR A 85 -0.99 3.59 -1.35
C TYR A 85 -1.89 2.36 -1.61
N ALA A 86 -2.76 2.02 -0.68
CA ALA A 86 -3.64 0.86 -0.81
C ALA A 86 -4.78 1.06 -1.84
N GLU A 87 -5.06 2.28 -2.28
CA GLU A 87 -6.19 2.60 -3.18
C GLU A 87 -6.12 1.92 -4.55
N GLY A 88 -4.92 1.70 -5.08
CA GLY A 88 -4.71 1.04 -6.36
C GLY A 88 -4.92 -0.48 -6.36
N HIS A 89 -5.24 -1.08 -5.22
CA HIS A 89 -5.41 -2.52 -5.09
C HIS A 89 -6.87 -2.95 -5.32
N ARG A 90 -7.05 -4.21 -5.74
CA ARG A 90 -8.39 -4.80 -5.83
C ARG A 90 -9.09 -4.76 -4.49
N PRO A 91 -10.40 -4.45 -4.45
CA PRO A 91 -11.16 -4.53 -3.21
C PRO A 91 -11.05 -5.91 -2.56
N GLU A 92 -10.76 -5.92 -1.27
CA GLU A 92 -10.71 -7.13 -0.46
C GLU A 92 -11.78 -7.09 0.62
N ILE A 93 -12.64 -8.12 0.65
CA ILE A 93 -13.71 -8.24 1.63
C ILE A 93 -13.67 -9.61 2.30
N TRP A 94 -14.14 -9.68 3.54
CA TRP A 94 -14.43 -10.92 4.22
C TRP A 94 -15.94 -11.19 4.19
N LEU A 95 -16.29 -12.45 3.91
CA LEU A 95 -17.66 -12.97 3.98
C LEU A 95 -17.66 -14.28 4.76
N PRO A 96 -18.77 -14.64 5.41
CA PRO A 96 -18.86 -15.91 6.16
C PRO A 96 -18.70 -17.15 5.26
N SER A 97 -18.97 -17.03 3.97
CA SER A 97 -18.83 -18.12 2.99
C SER A 97 -18.05 -17.67 1.76
N GLN A 98 -17.39 -18.61 1.09
CA GLN A 98 -16.62 -18.32 -0.12
C GLN A 98 -17.54 -17.99 -1.29
N VAL A 99 -17.33 -16.82 -1.88
CA VAL A 99 -18.00 -16.36 -3.09
C VAL A 99 -16.93 -16.00 -4.12
N ARG A 100 -17.09 -16.46 -5.37
CA ARG A 100 -16.23 -16.03 -6.47
C ARG A 100 -16.83 -14.80 -7.13
N ARG A 101 -16.07 -13.71 -7.15
CA ARG A 101 -16.46 -12.47 -7.79
C ARG A 101 -15.27 -11.90 -8.57
N GLN A 102 -15.50 -11.61 -9.85
CA GLN A 102 -14.47 -10.95 -10.67
C GLN A 102 -14.15 -9.57 -10.11
N GLY A 103 -12.88 -9.20 -10.08
CA GLY A 103 -12.42 -7.89 -9.60
C GLY A 103 -12.40 -7.70 -8.09
N VAL A 104 -12.90 -8.65 -7.29
CA VAL A 104 -12.96 -8.57 -5.82
C VAL A 104 -12.26 -9.79 -5.22
N VAL A 105 -11.41 -9.56 -4.24
CA VAL A 105 -10.79 -10.64 -3.45
C VAL A 105 -11.72 -10.94 -2.26
N VAL A 106 -12.27 -12.14 -2.23
CA VAL A 106 -13.11 -12.58 -1.12
C VAL A 106 -12.32 -13.48 -0.20
N ARG A 107 -12.24 -13.10 1.07
CA ARG A 107 -11.68 -13.89 2.16
C ARG A 107 -12.81 -14.52 2.96
N CYS A 108 -12.59 -15.69 3.51
CA CYS A 108 -13.53 -16.36 4.40
C CYS A 108 -12.76 -17.08 5.51
N GLY A 109 -13.48 -17.66 6.46
CA GLY A 109 -12.92 -18.35 7.60
C GLY A 109 -13.16 -17.58 8.89
N ARG A 110 -12.42 -17.93 9.95
CA ARG A 110 -12.64 -17.34 11.27
C ARG A 110 -12.19 -15.86 11.28
N LEU A 111 -13.12 -14.99 11.59
CA LEU A 111 -12.88 -13.57 11.90
C LEU A 111 -13.51 -13.28 13.26
N PRO A 112 -12.69 -13.19 14.34
CA PRO A 112 -13.18 -12.89 15.67
C PRO A 112 -13.80 -11.49 15.75
N PRO A 113 -14.88 -11.29 16.54
CA PRO A 113 -15.51 -9.98 16.68
C PRO A 113 -14.56 -8.88 17.19
N GLU A 114 -13.61 -9.23 18.04
CA GLU A 114 -12.57 -8.34 18.56
C GLU A 114 -11.61 -7.81 17.47
N ASP A 115 -11.55 -8.49 16.33
CA ASP A 115 -10.78 -8.06 15.17
C ASP A 115 -11.55 -7.11 14.23
N VAL A 116 -12.83 -6.83 14.53
CA VAL A 116 -13.71 -6.04 13.67
C VAL A 116 -13.97 -4.68 14.34
N VAL A 117 -13.80 -3.61 13.56
CA VAL A 117 -13.99 -2.23 14.00
C VAL A 117 -14.78 -1.44 12.94
N ALA A 118 -15.33 -0.31 13.34
CA ALA A 118 -15.90 0.66 12.41
C ALA A 118 -14.91 1.81 12.19
N VAL A 119 -14.65 2.15 10.94
CA VAL A 119 -13.82 3.29 10.52
C VAL A 119 -14.61 4.08 9.48
N GLU A 120 -14.82 5.36 9.72
CA GLU A 120 -15.60 6.24 8.83
C GLU A 120 -16.98 5.68 8.45
N GLY A 121 -17.62 4.97 9.38
CA GLY A 121 -18.93 4.34 9.17
C GLY A 121 -18.91 3.06 8.37
N ARG A 122 -17.76 2.48 8.07
CA ARG A 122 -17.59 1.20 7.37
C ARG A 122 -17.01 0.14 8.30
N VAL A 123 -17.44 -1.10 8.12
CA VAL A 123 -16.98 -2.24 8.92
C VAL A 123 -15.69 -2.79 8.32
N THR A 124 -14.63 -2.83 9.11
CA THR A 124 -13.30 -3.27 8.66
C THR A 124 -12.57 -4.05 9.76
N THR A 125 -11.43 -4.65 9.42
CA THR A 125 -10.57 -5.27 10.43
C THR A 125 -9.79 -4.23 11.22
N SER A 126 -9.49 -4.54 12.50
CA SER A 126 -8.64 -3.71 13.35
C SER A 126 -7.27 -3.46 12.70
N VAL A 127 -6.58 -2.39 13.11
CA VAL A 127 -5.26 -2.01 12.57
C VAL A 127 -4.26 -3.19 12.65
N VAL A 128 -4.18 -3.87 13.81
CA VAL A 128 -3.26 -4.99 14.00
C VAL A 128 -3.64 -6.16 13.10
N ARG A 129 -4.95 -6.50 13.05
CA ARG A 129 -5.43 -7.59 12.19
C ARG A 129 -5.20 -7.28 10.71
N SER A 130 -5.39 -6.05 10.26
CA SER A 130 -5.14 -5.62 8.87
C SER A 130 -3.67 -5.78 8.49
N ALA A 131 -2.74 -5.36 9.35
CA ALA A 131 -1.31 -5.56 9.15
C ALA A 131 -0.94 -7.05 9.09
N VAL A 132 -1.50 -7.88 9.97
CA VAL A 132 -1.32 -9.34 9.98
C VAL A 132 -1.86 -9.95 8.69
N ASP A 133 -3.03 -9.54 8.22
CA ASP A 133 -3.62 -10.09 7.00
C ASP A 133 -2.82 -9.71 5.75
N LEU A 134 -2.28 -8.50 5.66
CA LEU A 134 -1.34 -8.14 4.58
C LEU A 134 -0.07 -8.99 4.62
N ALA A 135 0.54 -9.17 5.79
CA ALA A 135 1.70 -10.06 5.93
C ALA A 135 1.42 -11.51 5.49
N ARG A 136 0.20 -12.00 5.72
CA ARG A 136 -0.22 -13.36 5.36
C ARG A 136 -0.52 -13.54 3.88
N PHE A 137 -1.20 -12.57 3.28
CA PHE A 137 -1.92 -12.76 2.03
C PHE A 137 -1.48 -11.86 0.89
N ALA A 138 -0.83 -10.72 1.14
CA ALA A 138 -0.34 -9.88 0.07
C ALA A 138 0.75 -10.61 -0.76
N GLU A 139 0.82 -10.29 -2.05
CA GLU A 139 1.70 -10.98 -2.98
C GLU A 139 3.14 -10.42 -2.93
N GLY A 140 4.09 -11.26 -3.22
CA GLY A 140 5.49 -10.87 -3.40
C GLY A 140 6.05 -10.07 -2.21
N ASP A 141 6.66 -8.94 -2.49
CA ASP A 141 7.23 -8.02 -1.50
C ASP A 141 6.21 -6.98 -1.00
N GLU A 142 5.01 -6.92 -1.60
CA GLU A 142 3.89 -6.08 -1.14
C GLU A 142 3.52 -6.31 0.32
N LYS A 143 3.66 -7.53 0.80
CA LYS A 143 3.45 -7.86 2.22
C LYS A 143 4.35 -7.07 3.15
N ILE A 144 5.62 -6.82 2.74
CA ILE A 144 6.57 -6.02 3.52
C ILE A 144 6.21 -4.55 3.39
N VAL A 145 5.88 -4.10 2.17
CA VAL A 145 5.39 -2.74 1.92
C VAL A 145 4.18 -2.43 2.80
N GLY A 146 3.17 -3.29 2.77
CA GLY A 146 1.96 -3.11 3.57
C GLY A 146 2.25 -3.02 5.07
N VAL A 147 3.06 -3.93 5.60
CA VAL A 147 3.44 -3.91 7.02
C VAL A 147 4.24 -2.66 7.36
N ASP A 148 5.22 -2.27 6.53
CA ASP A 148 6.00 -1.04 6.72
C ASP A 148 5.09 0.19 6.84
N GLN A 149 4.05 0.30 5.98
CA GLN A 149 3.10 1.43 6.05
C GLN A 149 2.29 1.44 7.35
N PHE A 150 1.96 0.27 7.93
CA PHE A 150 1.27 0.20 9.21
C PHE A 150 2.17 0.54 10.41
N ILE A 151 3.46 0.17 10.36
CA ILE A 151 4.40 0.37 11.46
C ILE A 151 5.28 1.61 11.29
N ARG A 152 5.20 2.32 10.16
CA ARG A 152 6.00 3.54 9.93
C ARG A 152 5.78 4.55 11.03
N ILE A 153 6.86 5.20 11.43
CA ILE A 153 6.81 6.27 12.43
C ILE A 153 6.74 7.60 11.68
N ASP A 154 5.67 8.36 11.90
CA ASP A 154 5.50 9.69 11.31
C ASP A 154 6.41 10.74 11.98
N ARG A 155 6.39 11.98 11.46
CA ARG A 155 7.20 13.09 12.01
C ARG A 155 6.84 13.46 13.45
N GLN A 156 5.66 13.03 13.93
CA GLN A 156 5.19 13.23 15.31
C GLN A 156 5.52 12.04 16.22
N GLY A 157 6.24 11.03 15.71
CA GLY A 157 6.61 9.83 16.46
C GLY A 157 5.47 8.82 16.61
N ARG A 158 4.40 8.91 15.82
CA ARG A 158 3.23 8.02 15.89
C ARG A 158 3.29 6.97 14.79
N SER A 159 2.70 5.81 15.05
CA SER A 159 2.48 4.74 14.09
C SER A 159 1.08 4.18 14.25
N LEU A 160 0.53 3.55 13.21
CA LEU A 160 -0.77 2.87 13.31
C LEU A 160 -0.69 1.65 14.22
N THR A 161 0.40 0.88 14.11
CA THR A 161 0.70 -0.26 14.99
C THR A 161 2.23 -0.42 15.13
N THR A 162 2.64 -1.45 15.87
CA THR A 162 4.07 -1.75 16.11
C THR A 162 4.38 -3.22 15.89
N LYS A 163 5.65 -3.56 15.61
CA LYS A 163 6.07 -4.97 15.53
C LYS A 163 5.72 -5.77 16.80
N PRO A 164 5.96 -5.27 18.02
CA PRO A 164 5.54 -5.97 19.25
C PRO A 164 4.03 -6.22 19.31
N ALA A 165 3.19 -5.28 18.88
CA ALA A 165 1.73 -5.47 18.87
C ALA A 165 1.33 -6.58 17.89
N ILE A 166 1.94 -6.64 16.69
CA ILE A 166 1.71 -7.70 15.71
C ILE A 166 2.17 -9.06 16.26
N LEU A 167 3.35 -9.13 16.90
CA LEU A 167 3.84 -10.37 17.52
C LEU A 167 2.93 -10.82 18.65
N GLY A 168 2.50 -9.92 19.54
CA GLY A 168 1.55 -10.20 20.61
C GLY A 168 0.22 -10.74 20.10
N TYR A 169 -0.26 -10.24 18.94
CA TYR A 169 -1.43 -10.80 18.28
C TYR A 169 -1.20 -12.27 17.87
N LEU A 170 -0.02 -12.60 17.31
CA LEU A 170 0.30 -14.00 16.96
C LEU A 170 0.35 -14.91 18.18
N ASP A 171 0.84 -14.41 19.31
CA ASP A 171 0.95 -15.21 20.55
C ASP A 171 -0.43 -15.52 21.14
N THR A 172 -1.39 -14.62 20.99
CA THR A 172 -2.79 -14.86 21.37
C THR A 172 -3.57 -15.70 20.34
N HIS A 173 -3.02 -15.89 19.13
CA HIS A 173 -3.63 -16.64 18.04
C HIS A 173 -2.71 -17.78 17.52
N PRO A 174 -2.32 -18.75 18.36
CA PRO A 174 -1.29 -19.74 18.01
C PRO A 174 -1.65 -20.65 16.83
N ARG A 175 -2.95 -20.75 16.49
CA ARG A 175 -3.43 -21.53 15.34
C ARG A 175 -3.72 -20.69 14.10
N LEU A 176 -3.22 -19.43 14.06
CA LEU A 176 -3.42 -18.57 12.91
C LEU A 176 -2.64 -19.11 11.71
N TYR A 177 -3.36 -19.42 10.63
CA TYR A 177 -2.72 -19.84 9.39
C TYR A 177 -1.77 -18.73 8.87
N GLY A 178 -0.54 -19.11 8.52
CA GLY A 178 0.45 -18.17 8.00
C GLY A 178 1.22 -17.36 9.05
N ALA A 179 1.11 -17.69 10.35
CA ALA A 179 1.83 -16.98 11.43
C ALA A 179 3.35 -16.92 11.21
N ASN A 180 3.98 -17.99 10.71
CA ASN A 180 5.43 -17.99 10.40
C ASN A 180 5.76 -16.97 9.30
N ARG A 181 4.92 -16.86 8.26
CA ARG A 181 5.09 -15.85 7.22
C ARG A 181 5.03 -14.42 7.79
N VAL A 182 4.15 -14.17 8.77
CA VAL A 182 4.08 -12.87 9.44
C VAL A 182 5.39 -12.57 10.14
N ARG A 183 6.00 -13.53 10.85
CA ARG A 183 7.30 -13.36 11.51
C ARG A 183 8.40 -13.05 10.49
N GLU A 184 8.48 -13.80 9.39
CA GLU A 184 9.44 -13.55 8.30
C GLU A 184 9.29 -12.13 7.70
N VAL A 185 8.04 -11.68 7.50
CA VAL A 185 7.75 -10.33 7.02
C VAL A 185 8.20 -9.28 8.04
N LEU A 186 7.95 -9.50 9.33
CA LEU A 186 8.38 -8.57 10.39
C LEU A 186 9.90 -8.48 10.49
N ASP A 187 10.63 -9.56 10.24
CA ASP A 187 12.10 -9.55 10.24
C ASP A 187 12.65 -8.62 9.15
N GLU A 188 12.02 -8.60 7.97
CA GLU A 188 12.41 -7.71 6.87
C GLU A 188 11.73 -6.32 6.92
N SER A 189 10.74 -6.11 7.77
CA SER A 189 10.01 -4.83 7.84
C SER A 189 10.79 -3.75 8.59
N SER A 190 10.45 -2.48 8.32
CA SER A 190 11.10 -1.30 8.91
C SER A 190 10.11 -0.19 9.21
N THR A 191 10.32 0.51 10.33
CA THR A 191 9.52 1.68 10.72
C THR A 191 9.90 2.97 9.98
N GLY A 192 10.99 2.96 9.21
CA GLY A 192 11.54 4.16 8.58
C GLY A 192 11.23 4.27 7.08
N ALA A 193 10.35 3.45 6.50
CA ALA A 193 9.96 3.59 5.11
C ALA A 193 8.67 4.40 5.01
N HIS A 194 8.75 5.62 4.48
CA HIS A 194 7.61 6.53 4.38
C HIS A 194 6.82 6.36 3.08
N SER A 195 7.36 5.64 2.13
CA SER A 195 6.70 5.28 0.88
C SER A 195 6.98 3.83 0.48
N PRO A 196 6.15 3.23 -0.39
CA PRO A 196 6.38 1.90 -0.94
C PRO A 196 7.74 1.77 -1.64
N TRP A 197 8.13 2.77 -2.41
CA TRP A 197 9.38 2.75 -3.15
C TRP A 197 10.62 2.87 -2.26
N GLU A 198 10.50 3.53 -1.10
CA GLU A 198 11.55 3.48 -0.07
C GLU A 198 11.69 2.06 0.50
N THR A 199 10.58 1.34 0.74
CA THR A 199 10.62 -0.08 1.12
C THR A 199 11.32 -0.91 0.04
N TYR A 200 10.94 -0.77 -1.24
CA TYR A 200 11.59 -1.51 -2.32
C TYR A 200 13.08 -1.17 -2.47
N SER A 201 13.45 0.11 -2.36
CA SER A 201 14.85 0.55 -2.39
C SER A 201 15.65 -0.11 -1.27
N ARG A 202 15.11 -0.11 -0.06
CA ARG A 202 15.71 -0.76 1.10
C ARG A 202 15.88 -2.26 0.91
N LEU A 203 14.83 -2.95 0.42
CA LEU A 203 14.89 -4.40 0.17
C LEU A 203 15.97 -4.75 -0.86
N VAL A 204 16.06 -4.01 -1.96
CA VAL A 204 17.11 -4.20 -2.97
C VAL A 204 18.49 -4.03 -2.36
N VAL A 205 18.70 -2.96 -1.60
CA VAL A 205 20.01 -2.66 -0.98
C VAL A 205 20.36 -3.67 0.10
N HIS A 206 19.47 -3.97 1.03
CA HIS A 206 19.76 -4.91 2.12
C HIS A 206 19.99 -6.33 1.62
N ARG A 207 19.13 -6.82 0.74
CA ARG A 207 19.25 -8.18 0.17
C ARG A 207 20.45 -8.33 -0.77
N SER A 208 21.05 -7.22 -1.21
CA SER A 208 22.30 -7.25 -1.99
C SER A 208 23.57 -7.45 -1.15
N GLY A 209 23.44 -7.51 0.18
CA GLY A 209 24.56 -7.60 1.13
C GLY A 209 25.01 -6.25 1.68
N LEU A 210 24.22 -5.18 1.46
CA LEU A 210 24.48 -3.83 1.97
C LEU A 210 23.51 -3.47 3.12
N ASP A 211 23.29 -4.37 4.05
CA ASP A 211 22.35 -4.28 5.16
C ASP A 211 22.74 -3.24 6.25
N PHE A 212 23.94 -2.66 6.14
CA PHE A 212 24.41 -1.58 7.01
C PHE A 212 23.84 -0.19 6.63
N PHE A 213 23.13 -0.06 5.52
CA PHE A 213 22.34 1.13 5.24
C PHE A 213 21.14 1.21 6.18
N ARG A 214 20.86 2.39 6.72
CA ARG A 214 19.76 2.63 7.66
C ARG A 214 18.69 3.50 7.02
N PRO A 215 17.39 3.13 7.13
CA PRO A 215 16.31 3.99 6.70
C PRO A 215 16.21 5.24 7.57
N GLN A 216 15.75 6.33 6.99
CA GLN A 216 15.64 7.65 7.61
C GLN A 216 16.93 8.04 8.37
N GLN A 217 18.07 7.85 7.70
CA GLN A 217 19.38 8.12 8.30
C GLN A 217 19.56 9.62 8.50
N PRO A 218 19.75 10.10 9.75
CA PRO A 218 20.05 11.51 9.99
C PRO A 218 21.42 11.90 9.41
N VAL A 219 21.47 13.11 8.85
CA VAL A 219 22.71 13.70 8.34
C VAL A 219 23.28 14.66 9.39
N PRO A 220 24.36 14.30 10.08
CA PRO A 220 24.94 15.13 11.13
C PRO A 220 25.27 16.56 10.64
N GLY A 221 24.97 17.58 11.45
CA GLY A 221 25.18 18.98 11.11
C GLY A 221 24.05 19.59 10.26
N THR A 222 22.97 18.85 10.01
CA THR A 222 21.76 19.33 9.33
C THR A 222 20.50 18.85 10.07
N PRO A 223 19.34 19.45 9.85
CA PRO A 223 18.06 18.93 10.35
C PRO A 223 17.47 17.82 9.47
N PHE A 224 18.21 17.33 8.48
CA PHE A 224 17.68 16.45 7.43
C PHE A 224 18.01 14.97 7.69
N HIS A 225 17.13 14.12 7.15
CA HIS A 225 17.33 12.69 7.06
C HIS A 225 17.33 12.30 5.57
N VAL A 226 17.99 11.22 5.22
CA VAL A 226 17.94 10.62 3.89
C VAL A 226 17.17 9.30 3.94
N ASP A 227 16.46 8.95 2.86
CA ASP A 227 15.56 7.79 2.84
C ASP A 227 16.29 6.51 3.26
N LEU A 228 17.51 6.31 2.75
CA LEU A 228 18.36 5.18 3.13
C LEU A 228 19.83 5.64 3.11
N GLY A 229 20.55 5.51 4.22
CA GLY A 229 21.89 6.06 4.33
C GLY A 229 22.87 5.20 5.09
N SER A 230 24.15 5.33 4.73
CA SER A 230 25.29 4.82 5.50
C SER A 230 26.10 5.98 6.07
N ALA A 231 25.97 6.25 7.38
CA ALA A 231 26.71 7.31 8.07
C ALA A 231 28.22 7.07 8.00
N ARG A 232 28.67 5.81 8.10
CA ARG A 232 30.09 5.43 8.04
C ARG A 232 30.74 5.86 6.74
N TYR A 233 30.03 5.67 5.61
CA TYR A 233 30.57 5.96 4.28
C TYR A 233 30.01 7.27 3.71
N ARG A 234 29.09 7.94 4.39
CA ARG A 234 28.39 9.16 3.93
C ARG A 234 27.82 9.00 2.53
N VAL A 235 27.17 7.86 2.27
CA VAL A 235 26.45 7.56 1.05
C VAL A 235 24.97 7.48 1.39
N ALA A 236 24.17 8.24 0.64
CA ALA A 236 22.72 8.29 0.73
C ALA A 236 22.09 7.73 -0.55
N ILE A 237 20.96 7.10 -0.41
CA ILE A 237 20.09 6.66 -1.50
C ILE A 237 18.73 7.31 -1.23
N GLU A 238 18.21 8.05 -2.21
CA GLU A 238 16.91 8.71 -2.15
C GLU A 238 16.06 8.28 -3.34
N TYR A 239 14.80 7.93 -3.07
CA TYR A 239 13.86 7.62 -4.12
C TYR A 239 13.34 8.91 -4.77
N ASP A 240 13.45 8.99 -6.09
CA ASP A 240 12.95 10.11 -6.89
C ASP A 240 11.74 9.66 -7.71
N GLY A 241 10.54 9.99 -7.23
CA GLY A 241 9.25 9.57 -7.79
C GLY A 241 8.80 10.36 -9.03
N GLY A 242 9.61 11.26 -9.56
CA GLY A 242 9.29 11.97 -10.82
C GLY A 242 8.07 12.90 -10.75
N TYR A 243 7.51 13.19 -9.57
CA TYR A 243 6.34 14.07 -9.45
C TYR A 243 6.66 15.50 -9.88
N HIS A 244 5.71 16.16 -10.58
CA HIS A 244 5.74 17.57 -10.89
C HIS A 244 5.77 18.40 -9.62
N ARG A 245 6.99 18.71 -9.15
CA ARG A 245 7.21 19.55 -7.96
C ARG A 245 6.95 20.99 -8.34
N SER A 246 6.27 21.74 -7.48
CA SER A 246 6.16 23.19 -7.63
C SER A 246 7.55 23.82 -7.61
N LYS A 247 7.69 25.01 -8.21
CA LYS A 247 8.97 25.77 -8.18
C LYS A 247 9.46 26.00 -6.74
N GLU A 248 8.55 26.19 -5.80
CA GLU A 248 8.89 26.38 -4.39
C GLU A 248 9.43 25.09 -3.77
N GLN A 249 8.79 23.95 -4.03
CA GLN A 249 9.27 22.66 -3.55
C GLN A 249 10.66 22.33 -4.14
N GLN A 250 10.91 22.66 -5.43
CA GLN A 250 12.22 22.48 -6.05
C GLN A 250 13.31 23.31 -5.35
N ARG A 251 13.02 24.56 -4.94
CA ARG A 251 13.97 25.40 -4.19
C ARG A 251 14.32 24.79 -2.83
N ILE A 252 13.32 24.31 -2.10
CA ILE A 252 13.50 23.64 -0.80
C ILE A 252 14.35 22.38 -0.97
N ASP A 253 14.07 21.58 -1.97
CA ASP A 253 14.82 20.36 -2.26
C ASP A 253 16.28 20.65 -2.62
N ILE A 254 16.54 21.68 -3.45
CA ILE A 254 17.91 22.11 -3.80
C ILE A 254 18.66 22.56 -2.54
N ALA A 255 18.05 23.38 -1.68
CA ALA A 255 18.67 23.83 -0.44
C ALA A 255 19.00 22.65 0.50
N ARG A 256 18.07 21.67 0.63
CA ARG A 256 18.28 20.43 1.37
C ARG A 256 19.45 19.63 0.81
N TRP A 257 19.50 19.42 -0.50
CA TRP A 257 20.59 18.66 -1.13
C TRP A 257 21.94 19.33 -0.98
N ASN A 258 22.00 20.66 -1.13
CA ASN A 258 23.24 21.42 -0.91
C ASN A 258 23.72 21.24 0.53
N ALA A 259 22.85 21.41 1.53
CA ALA A 259 23.19 21.21 2.92
C ALA A 259 23.69 19.78 3.24
N ILE A 260 23.12 18.74 2.62
CA ILE A 260 23.56 17.36 2.75
C ILE A 260 24.92 17.16 2.06
N THR A 261 25.12 17.73 0.88
CA THR A 261 26.39 17.63 0.12
C THR A 261 27.52 18.36 0.81
N ASP A 262 27.26 19.51 1.47
CA ASP A 262 28.23 20.26 2.27
C ASP A 262 28.77 19.45 3.44
N GLN A 263 27.98 18.48 3.93
CA GLN A 263 28.43 17.49 4.92
C GLN A 263 29.23 16.33 4.29
N ARG A 264 29.62 16.45 3.02
CA ARG A 264 30.39 15.47 2.24
C ARG A 264 29.65 14.14 2.04
N TRP A 265 28.31 14.18 2.01
CA TRP A 265 27.52 13.03 1.62
C TRP A 265 27.35 12.98 0.10
N THR A 266 27.44 11.77 -0.47
CA THR A 266 27.03 11.50 -1.85
C THR A 266 25.58 11.03 -1.85
N ILE A 267 24.73 11.71 -2.61
CA ILE A 267 23.34 11.32 -2.80
C ILE A 267 23.22 10.54 -4.11
N ILE A 268 22.73 9.32 -4.04
CA ILE A 268 22.37 8.48 -5.18
C ILE A 268 20.86 8.50 -5.31
N ARG A 269 20.34 9.13 -6.35
CA ARG A 269 18.92 9.06 -6.64
C ARG A 269 18.60 7.75 -7.35
N VAL A 270 17.50 7.12 -6.93
CA VAL A 270 16.97 5.89 -7.51
C VAL A 270 15.52 6.10 -7.92
N THR A 271 15.17 5.61 -9.10
CA THR A 271 13.81 5.67 -9.66
C THR A 271 13.23 4.27 -9.80
N SER A 272 11.93 4.18 -10.02
CA SER A 272 11.25 2.88 -10.24
C SER A 272 11.87 2.06 -11.38
N PRO A 273 12.20 2.59 -12.57
CA PRO A 273 12.89 1.81 -13.61
C PRO A 273 14.25 1.25 -13.15
N MET A 274 15.01 2.01 -12.37
CA MET A 274 16.29 1.53 -11.83
C MET A 274 16.10 0.35 -10.87
N LEU A 275 15.03 0.37 -10.05
CA LEU A 275 14.70 -0.74 -9.14
C LEU A 275 14.10 -1.93 -9.89
N LEU A 276 13.40 -1.72 -11.00
CA LEU A 276 12.71 -2.77 -11.73
C LEU A 276 13.62 -3.52 -12.69
N SER A 277 14.26 -2.81 -13.60
CA SER A 277 15.09 -3.37 -14.67
C SER A 277 16.58 -3.03 -14.55
N GLY A 278 16.91 -1.92 -13.87
CA GLY A 278 18.29 -1.40 -13.76
C GLY A 278 19.03 -1.76 -12.48
N ARG A 279 18.58 -2.73 -11.68
CA ARG A 279 19.15 -3.05 -10.36
C ARG A 279 20.66 -3.30 -10.36
N ALA A 280 21.18 -4.01 -11.36
CA ALA A 280 22.62 -4.28 -11.46
C ALA A 280 23.42 -2.98 -11.55
N ALA A 281 23.09 -2.11 -12.50
CA ALA A 281 23.76 -0.82 -12.69
C ALA A 281 23.60 0.11 -11.48
N PHE A 282 22.44 0.10 -10.83
CA PHE A 282 22.19 0.84 -9.59
C PHE A 282 23.11 0.36 -8.46
N LEU A 283 23.16 -0.95 -8.20
CA LEU A 283 24.00 -1.53 -7.15
C LEU A 283 25.49 -1.35 -7.43
N ASP A 284 25.93 -1.45 -8.70
CA ASP A 284 27.30 -1.15 -9.12
C ASP A 284 27.67 0.32 -8.85
N ARG A 285 26.73 1.25 -9.07
CA ARG A 285 26.93 2.66 -8.72
C ARG A 285 27.09 2.84 -7.21
N VAL A 286 26.21 2.22 -6.41
CA VAL A 286 26.32 2.25 -4.94
C VAL A 286 27.67 1.68 -4.47
N ALA A 287 28.09 0.55 -5.02
CA ALA A 287 29.36 -0.08 -4.66
C ALA A 287 30.58 0.79 -5.04
N ARG A 288 30.56 1.48 -6.18
CA ARG A 288 31.63 2.42 -6.59
C ARG A 288 31.77 3.55 -5.59
N GLU A 289 30.65 4.18 -5.22
CA GLU A 289 30.65 5.29 -4.25
C GLU A 289 31.14 4.83 -2.86
N LEU A 290 30.73 3.64 -2.42
CA LEU A 290 31.21 3.04 -1.18
C LEU A 290 32.72 2.77 -1.23
N ARG A 291 33.24 2.20 -2.34
CA ARG A 291 34.67 1.91 -2.51
C ARG A 291 35.52 3.17 -2.54
N ALA A 292 35.05 4.23 -3.20
CA ALA A 292 35.71 5.55 -3.19
C ALA A 292 35.84 6.10 -1.76
N ARG A 293 35.03 5.62 -0.83
CA ARG A 293 35.01 6.02 0.58
C ARG A 293 35.59 4.95 1.54
N GLY A 294 36.36 4.01 0.97
CA GLY A 294 37.11 3.02 1.74
C GLY A 294 36.39 1.73 2.09
N TRP A 295 35.17 1.49 1.56
CA TRP A 295 34.52 0.19 1.72
C TRP A 295 35.29 -0.90 0.95
N ARG A 296 35.48 -2.05 1.59
CA ARG A 296 36.26 -3.20 1.06
C ARG A 296 35.44 -4.49 0.97
N GLY A 297 34.12 -4.41 1.13
CA GLY A 297 33.25 -5.58 1.06
C GLY A 297 33.14 -6.17 -0.35
N PRO A 298 32.50 -7.34 -0.47
CA PRO A 298 32.27 -8.02 -1.74
C PRO A 298 31.34 -7.21 -2.64
N SER A 299 31.39 -7.45 -3.94
CA SER A 299 30.43 -6.83 -4.86
C SER A 299 29.00 -7.20 -4.49
N PRO A 300 28.06 -6.26 -4.48
CA PRO A 300 26.67 -6.55 -4.20
C PRO A 300 26.10 -7.59 -5.16
N THR A 301 25.28 -8.47 -4.65
CA THR A 301 24.49 -9.40 -5.47
C THR A 301 23.19 -8.76 -5.89
N VAL A 302 22.70 -9.05 -7.09
CA VAL A 302 21.41 -8.50 -7.56
C VAL A 302 20.26 -9.36 -7.01
N PRO A 303 19.50 -8.88 -6.02
CA PRO A 303 18.46 -9.67 -5.43
C PRO A 303 17.20 -9.71 -6.33
N PRO A 304 16.36 -10.75 -6.22
CA PRO A 304 15.03 -10.70 -6.79
C PRO A 304 14.19 -9.64 -6.08
N LEU A 305 13.37 -8.92 -6.83
CA LEU A 305 12.32 -8.04 -6.32
C LEU A 305 10.98 -8.58 -6.84
N LYS A 306 10.09 -8.93 -5.92
CA LYS A 306 8.81 -9.57 -6.22
C LYS A 306 7.68 -8.55 -6.15
N LEU A 307 7.46 -7.84 -7.26
CA LEU A 307 6.37 -6.89 -7.38
C LEU A 307 5.06 -7.59 -7.73
N PRO A 308 3.91 -7.10 -7.27
CA PRO A 308 2.62 -7.56 -7.72
C PRO A 308 2.39 -7.20 -9.19
N THR A 309 1.50 -7.92 -9.83
CA THR A 309 1.18 -7.73 -11.25
C THR A 309 0.67 -6.32 -11.55
N ILE A 310 -0.01 -5.69 -10.61
CA ILE A 310 -0.57 -4.33 -10.73
C ILE A 310 0.53 -3.26 -10.88
N HIS A 311 1.59 -3.32 -10.08
CA HIS A 311 2.69 -2.35 -10.18
C HIS A 311 3.47 -2.46 -11.48
N ARG A 312 3.53 -3.63 -12.10
CA ARG A 312 4.15 -3.80 -13.42
C ARG A 312 3.40 -3.02 -14.50
N LEU A 313 2.07 -2.94 -14.39
CA LEU A 313 1.24 -2.19 -15.34
C LEU A 313 1.38 -0.67 -15.13
N ASN A 314 1.29 -0.19 -13.90
CA ASN A 314 1.38 1.25 -13.60
C ASN A 314 2.76 1.83 -13.92
N THR A 315 3.85 1.08 -13.69
CA THR A 315 5.22 1.56 -13.96
C THR A 315 5.52 1.69 -15.44
N VAL A 316 4.98 0.81 -16.28
CA VAL A 316 5.09 0.93 -17.75
C VAL A 316 4.30 2.15 -18.27
N MET A 317 3.23 2.53 -17.58
CA MET A 317 2.37 3.65 -17.99
C MET A 317 2.88 5.01 -17.49
N GLU A 318 3.64 5.07 -16.38
CA GLU A 318 4.29 6.30 -15.91
C GLU A 318 5.41 6.75 -16.86
N ASP A 319 6.07 5.83 -17.57
CA ASP A 319 7.13 6.14 -18.53
C ASP A 319 6.59 6.60 -19.92
N GLU A 320 5.36 6.22 -20.30
CA GLU A 320 4.82 6.54 -21.65
C GLU A 320 3.88 7.74 -21.68
N THR A 321 3.28 8.17 -20.55
CA THR A 321 2.32 9.31 -20.58
C THR A 321 2.22 10.02 -19.23
N ALA A 322 3.13 10.93 -18.98
CA ALA A 322 2.95 11.96 -17.95
C ALA A 322 1.80 12.92 -18.35
N GLY A 323 0.58 12.45 -18.44
CA GLY A 323 -0.53 13.37 -18.67
C GLY A 323 -1.87 12.82 -19.13
N GLN A 324 -2.03 11.54 -19.45
CA GLN A 324 -3.29 11.09 -20.08
C GLN A 324 -3.92 9.79 -19.56
N ILE A 325 -3.40 9.12 -18.53
CA ILE A 325 -3.91 7.78 -18.16
C ILE A 325 -4.43 7.70 -16.72
N LEU A 326 -5.13 8.73 -16.28
CA LEU A 326 -6.16 8.54 -15.24
C LEU A 326 -7.54 8.23 -15.85
N HIS A 327 -7.64 8.09 -17.18
CA HIS A 327 -8.95 7.98 -17.86
C HIS A 327 -9.22 6.67 -18.58
N ASN A 328 -8.31 5.69 -18.61
CA ASN A 328 -8.62 4.39 -19.21
C ASN A 328 -8.64 3.30 -18.15
N GLY A 329 -9.74 3.29 -17.54
CA GLY A 329 -10.48 2.38 -16.77
C GLY A 329 -10.07 0.93 -16.88
N VAL A 330 -10.04 0.32 -15.75
CA VAL A 330 -10.37 -1.10 -15.64
C VAL A 330 -11.76 -1.28 -16.27
N GLN A 331 -11.82 -1.62 -17.55
CA GLN A 331 -13.04 -2.17 -18.14
C GLN A 331 -13.26 -3.54 -17.50
N PHE A 332 -14.19 -3.59 -16.57
CA PHE A 332 -14.74 -4.84 -16.07
C PHE A 332 -15.67 -5.39 -17.18
N GLY A 333 -15.18 -6.27 -18.02
CA GLY A 333 -15.97 -7.08 -18.93
C GLY A 333 -16.81 -8.13 -18.19
#